data_77146f4ccf3a3dde2929971b5ee02d78
#
_entry.id   77146f4ccf3a3dde2929971b5ee02d78
#
_cell.length_a   1.000
_cell.length_b   1.000
_cell.length_c   1.000
_cell.angle_alpha   90.00
_cell.angle_beta   90.00
_cell.angle_gamma   90.00
#
_symmetry.space_group_name_H-M   'P 1'
#
loop_
_entity.id
_entity.type
_entity.pdbx_description
1 polymer ?
#
loop_
_entity_poly.entity_id
_entity_poly.type
_entity_poly.pdbx_seq_one_letter_code
_entity_poly.pdbx_strand_id
1 'polypeptide(L)'
;MTDTTTAPATVPGAPTTARLLAEAARAVDAPDLVLAVSRNGVRTVHTGGSAEPGPVPREQLAYELGSASKPYAGLLLARLVAQGRVRYEDRAADLLAPGFPVHPAVRRITLRHLLTHTSGLPGLPADFYPQAVPRWSTDPYGGYPADRVVRAFLRARPRHRPGTRWHYSNFAVSVLGHTLAAATGTPWEVLLHQQVLAPLGLDETRVRPGPESTDAVGHRRDGTPVPALDTGGFTAAGAVRATPLDLLTFLEAHVGEPSAPAPRDPTLAAALAEVRRPVLRRGWRHAHTHTLTWFHHPSPYGPVLFHAGATLGQQAFLGFRPGTGLAVAATATRRVHRADTFVATAYGVLTETP
;
A
#
# COMPACT_ATOMS: atom_id res chain seq x y z
N MET A 1 31.95 -21.72 -33.45
CA MET A 1 31.09 -20.52 -33.34
C MET A 1 31.01 -20.15 -31.91
N THR A 2 31.82 -19.20 -31.49
CA THR A 2 31.94 -18.73 -30.10
C THR A 2 30.92 -17.60 -29.90
N ASP A 3 29.92 -17.86 -29.11
CA ASP A 3 28.87 -16.90 -28.73
C ASP A 3 29.44 -15.94 -27.70
N THR A 4 29.71 -14.72 -28.12
CA THR A 4 30.23 -13.66 -27.23
C THR A 4 29.07 -12.90 -26.65
N THR A 5 28.61 -13.33 -25.46
CA THR A 5 27.65 -12.58 -24.67
C THR A 5 28.30 -11.29 -24.17
N THR A 6 28.01 -10.19 -24.84
CA THR A 6 28.50 -8.86 -24.46
C THR A 6 27.74 -8.41 -23.20
N ALA A 7 28.44 -8.31 -22.07
CA ALA A 7 27.92 -7.66 -20.86
C ALA A 7 27.56 -6.20 -21.19
N PRO A 8 26.47 -5.61 -20.62
CA PRO A 8 26.11 -4.25 -20.88
C PRO A 8 27.23 -3.30 -20.37
N ALA A 9 27.71 -2.43 -21.25
CA ALA A 9 28.74 -1.47 -20.98
C ALA A 9 28.29 -0.52 -19.86
N THR A 10 28.98 -0.54 -18.71
CA THR A 10 28.86 0.46 -17.66
C THR A 10 29.38 1.79 -18.19
N VAL A 11 28.54 2.80 -18.26
CA VAL A 11 28.94 4.17 -18.60
C VAL A 11 29.89 4.65 -17.51
N PRO A 12 31.15 5.01 -17.81
CA PRO A 12 32.08 5.53 -16.81
C PRO A 12 31.55 6.85 -16.27
N GLY A 13 31.33 6.91 -14.94
CA GLY A 13 30.92 8.14 -14.23
C GLY A 13 29.47 8.15 -13.71
N ALA A 14 28.60 7.20 -14.06
CA ALA A 14 27.27 7.10 -13.43
C ALA A 14 27.42 6.67 -11.95
N PRO A 15 26.77 7.36 -11.00
CA PRO A 15 26.80 6.96 -9.61
C PRO A 15 26.19 5.55 -9.45
N THR A 16 26.81 4.72 -8.62
CA THR A 16 26.26 3.40 -8.29
C THR A 16 24.93 3.58 -7.54
N THR A 17 24.02 2.59 -7.65
CA THR A 17 22.74 2.61 -6.90
C THR A 17 22.96 2.86 -5.41
N ALA A 18 23.99 2.25 -4.81
CA ALA A 18 24.33 2.46 -3.40
C ALA A 18 24.67 3.94 -3.09
N ARG A 19 25.40 4.61 -3.96
CA ARG A 19 25.74 6.03 -3.79
C ARG A 19 24.50 6.91 -3.93
N LEU A 20 23.64 6.63 -4.90
CA LEU A 20 22.36 7.35 -5.06
C LEU A 20 21.48 7.23 -3.81
N LEU A 21 21.37 6.03 -3.24
CA LEU A 21 20.58 5.82 -2.02
C LEU A 21 21.20 6.55 -0.82
N ALA A 22 22.53 6.53 -0.67
CA ALA A 22 23.23 7.25 0.39
C ALA A 22 23.05 8.78 0.28
N GLU A 23 23.06 9.32 -0.93
CA GLU A 23 22.79 10.75 -1.18
C GLU A 23 21.31 11.09 -0.89
N ALA A 24 20.37 10.28 -1.36
CA ALA A 24 18.95 10.44 -1.11
C ALA A 24 18.63 10.40 0.39
N ALA A 25 19.25 9.50 1.14
CA ALA A 25 19.04 9.34 2.57
C ALA A 25 19.39 10.61 3.38
N ARG A 26 20.36 11.42 2.94
CA ARG A 26 20.73 12.67 3.61
C ARG A 26 19.63 13.72 3.60
N ALA A 27 18.68 13.62 2.67
CA ALA A 27 17.54 14.53 2.57
C ALA A 27 16.39 14.19 3.52
N VAL A 28 16.45 13.04 4.22
CA VAL A 28 15.38 12.55 5.08
C VAL A 28 15.79 12.61 6.54
N ASP A 29 15.04 13.36 7.33
CA ASP A 29 15.18 13.40 8.78
C ASP A 29 14.24 12.39 9.44
N ALA A 30 14.77 11.28 9.94
CA ALA A 30 14.03 10.25 10.67
C ALA A 30 14.94 9.51 11.65
N PRO A 31 14.41 9.00 12.78
CA PRO A 31 15.16 8.10 13.67
C PRO A 31 15.65 6.85 12.97
N ASP A 32 14.79 6.15 12.21
CA ASP A 32 15.17 5.04 11.35
C ASP A 32 14.71 5.30 9.93
N LEU A 33 15.58 5.01 8.97
CA LEU A 33 15.35 5.14 7.54
C LEU A 33 15.88 3.91 6.82
N VAL A 34 15.09 3.35 5.92
CA VAL A 34 15.53 2.36 4.96
C VAL A 34 15.09 2.79 3.56
N LEU A 35 16.04 2.85 2.64
CA LEU A 35 15.82 3.00 1.21
C LEU A 35 16.30 1.72 0.53
N ALA A 36 15.41 1.00 -0.11
CA ALA A 36 15.69 -0.28 -0.75
C ALA A 36 15.26 -0.23 -2.22
N VAL A 37 16.14 -0.67 -3.10
CA VAL A 37 15.93 -0.72 -4.55
C VAL A 37 16.19 -2.13 -5.04
N SER A 38 15.33 -2.63 -5.91
CA SER A 38 15.59 -3.78 -6.73
C SER A 38 15.63 -3.36 -8.19
N ARG A 39 16.65 -3.79 -8.91
CA ARG A 39 16.78 -3.57 -10.34
C ARG A 39 17.08 -4.89 -11.02
N ASN A 40 16.13 -5.40 -11.79
CA ASN A 40 16.22 -6.73 -12.42
C ASN A 40 16.58 -7.83 -11.41
N GLY A 41 15.99 -7.78 -10.21
CA GLY A 41 16.24 -8.74 -9.13
C GLY A 41 17.50 -8.48 -8.29
N VAL A 42 18.37 -7.53 -8.70
CA VAL A 42 19.53 -7.14 -7.88
C VAL A 42 19.11 -6.09 -6.86
N ARG A 43 19.15 -6.45 -5.59
CA ARG A 43 18.72 -5.60 -4.47
C ARG A 43 19.89 -4.80 -3.91
N THR A 44 19.64 -3.52 -3.66
CA THR A 44 20.54 -2.61 -2.94
C THR A 44 19.75 -1.96 -1.82
N VAL A 45 20.25 -2.04 -0.60
CA VAL A 45 19.63 -1.47 0.59
C VAL A 45 20.56 -0.46 1.23
N HIS A 46 20.04 0.69 1.60
CA HIS A 46 20.70 1.70 2.42
C HIS A 46 19.88 1.90 3.70
N THR A 47 20.54 1.78 4.83
CA THR A 47 19.95 2.04 6.15
C THR A 47 20.59 3.29 6.75
N GLY A 48 19.80 4.10 7.44
CA GLY A 48 20.23 5.34 8.06
C GLY A 48 19.26 5.80 9.14
N GLY A 49 19.43 7.05 9.54
CA GLY A 49 18.60 7.68 10.56
C GLY A 49 19.43 8.17 11.75
N SER A 50 18.78 8.94 12.63
CA SER A 50 19.43 9.56 13.79
C SER A 50 19.39 8.71 15.07
N ALA A 51 18.62 7.61 15.09
CA ALA A 51 18.60 6.69 16.22
C ALA A 51 19.83 5.78 16.19
N GLU A 52 20.30 5.39 17.38
CA GLU A 52 21.31 4.35 17.49
C GLU A 52 20.77 3.02 16.94
N PRO A 53 21.60 2.22 16.24
CA PRO A 53 21.19 0.90 15.76
C PRO A 53 20.76 0.00 16.91
N GLY A 54 19.56 -0.60 16.77
CA GLY A 54 19.07 -1.62 17.70
C GLY A 54 19.71 -3.00 17.45
N PRO A 55 19.31 -4.01 18.24
CA PRO A 55 19.82 -5.38 18.10
C PRO A 55 19.36 -6.06 16.79
N VAL A 56 18.22 -5.62 16.22
CA VAL A 56 17.72 -6.09 14.96
C VAL A 56 18.05 -5.07 13.88
N PRO A 57 18.65 -5.47 12.74
CA PRO A 57 18.95 -4.59 11.63
C PRO A 57 17.67 -3.89 11.11
N ARG A 58 17.78 -2.61 10.74
CA ARG A 58 16.63 -1.79 10.29
C ARG A 58 15.86 -2.41 9.13
N GLU A 59 16.55 -3.05 8.20
CA GLU A 59 15.94 -3.73 7.05
C GLU A 59 15.19 -5.02 7.41
N GLN A 60 15.35 -5.52 8.63
CA GLN A 60 14.64 -6.69 9.16
C GLN A 60 13.50 -6.31 10.10
N LEU A 61 13.36 -5.04 10.47
CA LEU A 61 12.22 -4.57 11.24
C LEU A 61 10.98 -4.46 10.35
N ALA A 62 9.81 -4.77 10.90
CA ALA A 62 8.55 -4.55 10.22
C ALA A 62 8.03 -3.13 10.50
N TYR A 63 7.79 -2.39 9.43
CA TYR A 63 7.29 -1.01 9.46
C TYR A 63 5.81 -0.96 9.17
N GLU A 64 5.11 -0.02 9.81
CA GLU A 64 3.72 0.30 9.53
C GLU A 64 3.58 0.95 8.15
N LEU A 65 2.79 0.36 7.28
CA LEU A 65 2.61 0.86 5.92
C LEU A 65 1.54 1.95 5.80
N GLY A 66 0.64 2.05 6.79
CA GLY A 66 -0.50 2.96 6.68
C GLY A 66 -1.22 2.76 5.34
N SER A 67 -1.48 3.84 4.62
CA SER A 67 -2.19 3.76 3.32
C SER A 67 -1.49 2.93 2.24
N ALA A 68 -0.18 2.68 2.35
CA ALA A 68 0.52 1.78 1.45
C ALA A 68 0.13 0.28 1.66
N SER A 69 -0.79 0.00 2.58
CA SER A 69 -1.52 -1.28 2.69
C SER A 69 -2.55 -1.51 1.57
N LYS A 70 -3.03 -0.44 0.91
CA LYS A 70 -4.11 -0.55 -0.09
C LYS A 70 -3.75 -1.37 -1.34
N PRO A 71 -2.52 -1.35 -1.86
CA PRO A 71 -2.08 -2.27 -2.89
C PRO A 71 -2.31 -3.75 -2.56
N TYR A 72 -2.12 -4.15 -1.31
CA TYR A 72 -2.40 -5.52 -0.86
C TYR A 72 -3.90 -5.85 -0.95
N ALA A 73 -4.77 -4.92 -0.53
CA ALA A 73 -6.22 -5.08 -0.68
C ALA A 73 -6.65 -5.13 -2.15
N GLY A 74 -5.97 -4.37 -3.01
CA GLY A 74 -6.20 -4.37 -4.45
C GLY A 74 -5.81 -5.68 -5.12
N LEU A 75 -4.64 -6.20 -4.78
CA LEU A 75 -4.17 -7.49 -5.28
C LEU A 75 -5.07 -8.64 -4.80
N LEU A 76 -5.48 -8.60 -3.52
CA LEU A 76 -6.43 -9.57 -2.97
C LEU A 76 -7.76 -9.57 -3.74
N LEU A 77 -8.37 -8.39 -3.95
CA LEU A 77 -9.61 -8.30 -4.73
C LEU A 77 -9.40 -8.83 -6.16
N ALA A 78 -8.35 -8.42 -6.85
CA ALA A 78 -8.06 -8.85 -8.21
C ALA A 78 -7.89 -10.38 -8.30
N ARG A 79 -7.25 -10.99 -7.31
CA ARG A 79 -7.08 -12.45 -7.26
C ARG A 79 -8.39 -13.18 -7.01
N LEU A 80 -9.22 -12.71 -6.09
CA LEU A 80 -10.55 -13.29 -5.84
C LEU A 80 -11.45 -13.18 -7.08
N VAL A 81 -11.31 -12.10 -7.85
CA VAL A 81 -12.00 -11.96 -9.15
C VAL A 81 -11.45 -12.97 -10.17
N ALA A 82 -10.13 -13.11 -10.28
CA ALA A 82 -9.51 -14.10 -11.17
C ALA A 82 -9.89 -15.55 -10.83
N GLN A 83 -10.14 -15.82 -9.55
CA GLN A 83 -10.66 -17.11 -9.06
C GLN A 83 -12.18 -17.29 -9.26
N GLY A 84 -12.91 -16.27 -9.75
CA GLY A 84 -14.36 -16.31 -9.90
C GLY A 84 -15.15 -16.28 -8.59
N ARG A 85 -14.51 -15.95 -7.45
CA ARG A 85 -15.15 -15.92 -6.12
C ARG A 85 -15.99 -14.66 -5.91
N VAL A 86 -15.63 -13.56 -6.53
CA VAL A 86 -16.34 -12.28 -6.55
C VAL A 86 -16.16 -11.61 -7.90
N ARG A 87 -16.95 -10.56 -8.17
CA ARG A 87 -16.84 -9.71 -9.36
C ARG A 87 -16.61 -8.25 -8.93
N TYR A 88 -15.92 -7.49 -9.73
CA TYR A 88 -15.75 -6.05 -9.48
C TYR A 88 -17.06 -5.29 -9.34
N GLU A 89 -18.09 -5.76 -10.03
CA GLU A 89 -19.44 -5.19 -10.10
C GLU A 89 -20.37 -5.68 -9.00
N ASP A 90 -19.95 -6.65 -8.18
CA ASP A 90 -20.74 -7.11 -7.04
C ASP A 90 -21.00 -5.97 -6.07
N ARG A 91 -22.24 -5.89 -5.59
CA ARG A 91 -22.69 -4.82 -4.70
C ARG A 91 -22.31 -5.13 -3.26
N ALA A 92 -21.54 -4.24 -2.65
CA ALA A 92 -21.03 -4.45 -1.30
C ALA A 92 -22.14 -4.66 -0.26
N ALA A 93 -23.26 -3.94 -0.36
CA ALA A 93 -24.36 -4.06 0.58
C ALA A 93 -25.04 -5.44 0.49
N ASP A 94 -25.16 -5.99 -0.71
CA ASP A 94 -25.80 -7.30 -0.91
C ASP A 94 -24.94 -8.46 -0.37
N LEU A 95 -23.60 -8.30 -0.38
CA LEU A 95 -22.65 -9.26 0.20
C LEU A 95 -22.53 -9.14 1.73
N LEU A 96 -22.60 -7.91 2.27
CA LEU A 96 -22.46 -7.67 3.71
C LEU A 96 -23.73 -7.97 4.50
N ALA A 97 -24.89 -7.63 3.94
CA ALA A 97 -26.18 -7.74 4.62
C ALA A 97 -27.31 -7.98 3.59
N PRO A 98 -27.43 -9.20 3.07
CA PRO A 98 -28.49 -9.54 2.09
C PRO A 98 -29.88 -9.14 2.60
N GLY A 99 -30.63 -8.42 1.77
CA GLY A 99 -32.00 -7.99 2.12
C GLY A 99 -32.12 -6.82 3.08
N PHE A 100 -31.03 -6.34 3.68
CA PHE A 100 -31.06 -5.18 4.58
C PHE A 100 -31.44 -3.90 3.79
N PRO A 101 -32.39 -3.08 4.29
CA PRO A 101 -32.79 -1.85 3.63
C PRO A 101 -31.69 -0.79 3.74
N VAL A 102 -31.13 -0.40 2.58
CA VAL A 102 -30.09 0.63 2.49
C VAL A 102 -30.54 1.77 1.57
N HIS A 103 -29.91 2.93 1.71
CA HIS A 103 -30.11 4.05 0.79
C HIS A 103 -29.83 3.61 -0.67
N PRO A 104 -30.62 4.04 -1.68
CA PRO A 104 -30.43 3.60 -3.08
C PRO A 104 -29.03 3.84 -3.64
N ALA A 105 -28.33 4.89 -3.21
CA ALA A 105 -26.95 5.13 -3.60
C ALA A 105 -25.96 4.10 -2.98
N VAL A 106 -26.17 3.68 -1.73
CA VAL A 106 -25.37 2.61 -1.08
C VAL A 106 -25.55 1.29 -1.82
N ARG A 107 -26.78 0.93 -2.20
CA ARG A 107 -27.06 -0.28 -2.97
C ARG A 107 -26.31 -0.33 -4.31
N ARG A 108 -25.94 0.80 -4.89
CA ARG A 108 -25.17 0.87 -6.15
C ARG A 108 -23.66 0.85 -5.96
N ILE A 109 -23.16 0.86 -4.74
CA ILE A 109 -21.71 0.81 -4.47
C ILE A 109 -21.21 -0.61 -4.73
N THR A 110 -20.27 -0.74 -5.66
CA THR A 110 -19.64 -2.01 -6.03
C THR A 110 -18.26 -2.13 -5.38
N LEU A 111 -17.65 -3.33 -5.42
CA LEU A 111 -16.30 -3.57 -4.94
C LEU A 111 -15.29 -2.66 -5.66
N ARG A 112 -15.44 -2.47 -6.98
CA ARG A 112 -14.63 -1.51 -7.76
C ARG A 112 -14.74 -0.09 -7.21
N HIS A 113 -15.95 0.40 -6.95
CA HIS A 113 -16.15 1.75 -6.43
C HIS A 113 -15.48 1.96 -5.06
N LEU A 114 -15.49 0.95 -4.19
CA LEU A 114 -14.82 1.03 -2.88
C LEU A 114 -13.31 1.16 -3.03
N LEU A 115 -12.70 0.33 -3.88
CA LEU A 115 -11.26 0.28 -4.06
C LEU A 115 -10.72 1.51 -4.81
N THR A 116 -11.43 1.96 -5.85
CA THR A 116 -11.00 3.10 -6.69
C THR A 116 -11.38 4.46 -6.11
N HIS A 117 -11.87 4.51 -4.88
CA HIS A 117 -12.28 5.77 -4.21
C HIS A 117 -13.37 6.55 -4.96
N THR A 118 -14.25 5.84 -5.67
CA THR A 118 -15.36 6.42 -6.43
C THR A 118 -16.74 6.07 -5.84
N SER A 119 -16.78 5.55 -4.62
CA SER A 119 -18.02 5.13 -3.95
C SER A 119 -18.94 6.30 -3.53
N GLY A 120 -18.42 7.52 -3.45
CA GLY A 120 -19.13 8.67 -2.89
C GLY A 120 -19.16 8.71 -1.35
N LEU A 121 -18.54 7.71 -0.68
CA LEU A 121 -18.40 7.70 0.77
C LEU A 121 -17.40 8.78 1.23
N PRO A 122 -17.55 9.31 2.47
CA PRO A 122 -16.57 10.22 3.04
C PRO A 122 -15.24 9.51 3.35
N GLY A 123 -14.20 10.27 3.65
CA GLY A 123 -12.88 9.72 4.05
C GLY A 123 -12.95 8.78 5.25
N LEU A 124 -13.74 9.17 6.25
CA LEU A 124 -14.06 8.42 7.46
C LEU A 124 -15.56 8.56 7.77
N PRO A 125 -16.19 7.62 8.50
CA PRO A 125 -17.59 7.76 8.94
C PRO A 125 -17.79 9.01 9.79
N ALA A 126 -18.98 9.64 9.72
CA ALA A 126 -19.25 10.85 10.50
C ALA A 126 -19.18 10.62 12.00
N ASP A 127 -19.62 9.46 12.48
CA ASP A 127 -19.61 9.06 13.87
C ASP A 127 -18.23 8.57 14.38
N PHE A 128 -17.21 8.58 13.49
CA PHE A 128 -15.82 8.30 13.85
C PHE A 128 -15.21 9.45 14.67
N TYR A 129 -15.47 10.70 14.29
CA TYR A 129 -14.79 11.87 14.82
C TYR A 129 -15.00 12.09 16.33
N PRO A 130 -16.21 11.93 16.92
CA PRO A 130 -16.39 12.14 18.36
C PRO A 130 -15.49 11.29 19.24
N GLN A 131 -15.21 10.04 18.85
CA GLN A 131 -14.33 9.16 19.61
C GLN A 131 -12.85 9.31 19.24
N ALA A 132 -12.54 9.72 18.00
CA ALA A 132 -11.18 9.84 17.49
C ALA A 132 -10.51 11.15 17.93
N VAL A 133 -11.24 12.27 17.97
CA VAL A 133 -10.67 13.60 18.25
C VAL A 133 -9.89 13.64 19.58
N PRO A 134 -10.40 13.13 20.71
CA PRO A 134 -9.64 13.12 21.97
C PRO A 134 -8.34 12.30 21.92
N ARG A 135 -8.24 11.34 20.96
CA ARG A 135 -7.11 10.42 20.80
C ARG A 135 -6.36 10.63 19.49
N TRP A 136 -6.58 11.75 18.82
CA TRP A 136 -6.08 11.96 17.44
C TRP A 136 -4.56 11.82 17.31
N SER A 137 -3.82 12.12 18.37
CA SER A 137 -2.36 12.03 18.38
C SER A 137 -1.79 10.71 18.88
N THR A 138 -2.63 9.79 19.38
CA THR A 138 -2.19 8.55 20.05
C THR A 138 -2.82 7.29 19.48
N ASP A 139 -4.17 7.26 19.34
CA ASP A 139 -4.92 6.09 18.88
C ASP A 139 -6.31 6.50 18.36
N PRO A 140 -6.42 7.10 17.17
CA PRO A 140 -7.72 7.55 16.66
C PRO A 140 -8.61 6.40 16.17
N TYR A 141 -8.07 5.22 15.83
CA TYR A 141 -8.78 4.14 15.17
C TYR A 141 -9.19 3.00 16.11
N GLY A 142 -8.40 2.66 17.13
CA GLY A 142 -8.58 1.47 17.97
C GLY A 142 -9.94 1.35 18.63
N GLY A 143 -10.58 2.49 18.99
CA GLY A 143 -11.93 2.50 19.55
C GLY A 143 -13.07 2.36 18.52
N TYR A 144 -12.82 2.08 17.23
CA TYR A 144 -13.84 1.99 16.21
C TYR A 144 -13.86 0.55 15.58
N PRO A 145 -14.69 -0.36 16.12
CA PRO A 145 -14.67 -1.77 15.76
C PRO A 145 -15.29 -2.06 14.38
N ALA A 146 -15.04 -3.25 13.86
CA ALA A 146 -15.46 -3.73 12.54
C ALA A 146 -16.97 -3.63 12.27
N ASP A 147 -17.79 -4.06 13.24
CA ASP A 147 -19.24 -4.01 13.16
C ASP A 147 -19.77 -2.56 13.05
N ARG A 148 -19.07 -1.61 13.66
CA ARG A 148 -19.41 -0.18 13.55
C ARG A 148 -19.07 0.36 12.15
N VAL A 149 -17.95 -0.08 11.53
CA VAL A 149 -17.65 0.25 10.12
C VAL A 149 -18.77 -0.25 9.20
N VAL A 150 -19.18 -1.51 9.37
CA VAL A 150 -20.26 -2.11 8.55
C VAL A 150 -21.59 -1.37 8.78
N ARG A 151 -21.98 -1.12 10.03
CA ARG A 151 -23.20 -0.37 10.35
C ARG A 151 -23.19 1.05 9.77
N ALA A 152 -22.05 1.75 9.87
CA ALA A 152 -21.88 3.08 9.28
C ALA A 152 -22.06 3.05 7.76
N PHE A 153 -21.53 2.03 7.09
CA PHE A 153 -21.72 1.83 5.64
C PHE A 153 -23.18 1.59 5.27
N LEU A 154 -23.85 0.66 5.92
CA LEU A 154 -25.26 0.32 5.62
C LEU A 154 -26.21 1.51 5.83
N ARG A 155 -25.87 2.44 6.74
CA ARG A 155 -26.61 3.68 7.02
C ARG A 155 -26.09 4.91 6.26
N ALA A 156 -25.04 4.74 5.46
CA ALA A 156 -24.38 5.87 4.80
C ALA A 156 -25.32 6.57 3.80
N ARG A 157 -25.03 7.85 3.60
CA ARG A 157 -25.62 8.67 2.52
C ARG A 157 -24.45 9.18 1.68
N PRO A 158 -24.11 8.49 0.58
CA PRO A 158 -22.99 8.91 -0.28
C PRO A 158 -23.20 10.35 -0.77
N ARG A 159 -22.12 11.14 -0.72
CA ARG A 159 -22.14 12.56 -1.14
C ARG A 159 -22.30 12.73 -2.65
N HIS A 160 -21.93 11.71 -3.41
CA HIS A 160 -21.98 11.68 -4.86
C HIS A 160 -22.48 10.33 -5.34
N ARG A 161 -23.04 10.29 -6.56
CA ARG A 161 -23.39 9.04 -7.21
C ARG A 161 -22.15 8.17 -7.37
N PRO A 162 -22.16 6.88 -6.97
CA PRO A 162 -21.04 5.97 -7.18
C PRO A 162 -20.57 5.95 -8.64
N GLY A 163 -19.25 5.92 -8.83
CA GLY A 163 -18.59 5.95 -10.14
C GLY A 163 -18.39 7.35 -10.74
N THR A 164 -18.91 8.44 -10.15
CA THR A 164 -18.89 9.77 -10.80
C THR A 164 -17.77 10.70 -10.33
N ARG A 165 -17.34 10.58 -9.06
CA ARG A 165 -16.30 11.45 -8.48
C ARG A 165 -15.33 10.64 -7.64
N TRP A 166 -14.07 10.96 -7.77
CA TRP A 166 -13.01 10.43 -6.93
C TRP A 166 -12.94 11.22 -5.60
N HIS A 167 -12.94 10.50 -4.50
CA HIS A 167 -12.74 11.05 -3.18
C HIS A 167 -12.06 9.99 -2.31
N TYR A 168 -10.80 10.27 -1.91
CA TYR A 168 -10.01 9.33 -1.13
C TYR A 168 -10.74 8.95 0.17
N SER A 169 -10.85 7.64 0.42
CA SER A 169 -11.67 7.14 1.52
C SER A 169 -11.05 5.88 2.15
N ASN A 170 -10.53 6.02 3.36
CA ASN A 170 -10.16 4.89 4.20
C ASN A 170 -11.41 4.07 4.56
N PHE A 171 -12.53 4.75 4.79
CA PHE A 171 -13.80 4.11 5.06
C PHE A 171 -14.20 3.14 3.93
N ALA A 172 -14.11 3.57 2.68
CA ALA A 172 -14.45 2.72 1.53
C ALA A 172 -13.58 1.45 1.46
N VAL A 173 -12.26 1.59 1.62
CA VAL A 173 -11.36 0.42 1.57
C VAL A 173 -11.57 -0.51 2.76
N SER A 174 -11.90 0.03 3.93
CA SER A 174 -12.24 -0.79 5.09
C SER A 174 -13.52 -1.59 4.87
N VAL A 175 -14.55 -0.96 4.30
CA VAL A 175 -15.79 -1.64 3.88
C VAL A 175 -15.48 -2.75 2.86
N LEU A 176 -14.57 -2.52 1.91
CA LEU A 176 -14.12 -3.56 0.99
C LEU A 176 -13.57 -4.77 1.73
N GLY A 177 -12.66 -4.56 2.69
CA GLY A 177 -12.09 -5.66 3.49
C GLY A 177 -13.16 -6.50 4.18
N HIS A 178 -14.13 -5.85 4.85
CA HIS A 178 -15.26 -6.54 5.48
C HIS A 178 -16.16 -7.25 4.47
N THR A 179 -16.36 -6.65 3.29
CA THR A 179 -17.16 -7.26 2.22
C THR A 179 -16.51 -8.52 1.67
N LEU A 180 -15.18 -8.49 1.44
CA LEU A 180 -14.45 -9.68 0.99
C LEU A 180 -14.46 -10.79 2.04
N ALA A 181 -14.33 -10.44 3.31
CA ALA A 181 -14.44 -11.40 4.41
C ALA A 181 -15.84 -12.05 4.46
N ALA A 182 -16.90 -11.26 4.34
CA ALA A 182 -18.27 -11.77 4.29
C ALA A 182 -18.53 -12.66 3.07
N ALA A 183 -18.10 -12.22 1.88
CA ALA A 183 -18.29 -12.96 0.63
C ALA A 183 -17.56 -14.32 0.61
N THR A 184 -16.48 -14.45 1.35
CA THR A 184 -15.64 -15.65 1.35
C THR A 184 -15.81 -16.51 2.61
N GLY A 185 -16.50 -16.01 3.64
CA GLY A 185 -16.60 -16.63 4.94
C GLY A 185 -15.26 -16.73 5.70
N THR A 186 -14.26 -15.95 5.31
CA THR A 186 -12.90 -16.00 5.86
C THR A 186 -12.50 -14.63 6.40
N PRO A 187 -11.98 -14.50 7.64
CA PRO A 187 -11.48 -13.23 8.16
C PRO A 187 -10.47 -12.59 7.21
N TRP A 188 -10.51 -11.25 7.09
CA TRP A 188 -9.71 -10.53 6.09
C TRP A 188 -8.21 -10.79 6.22
N GLU A 189 -7.68 -10.83 7.43
CA GLU A 189 -6.24 -11.10 7.68
C GLU A 189 -5.83 -12.50 7.23
N VAL A 190 -6.68 -13.51 7.48
CA VAL A 190 -6.46 -14.90 7.04
C VAL A 190 -6.54 -14.99 5.51
N LEU A 191 -7.54 -14.31 4.92
CA LEU A 191 -7.73 -14.24 3.48
C LEU A 191 -6.54 -13.58 2.79
N LEU A 192 -6.04 -12.46 3.33
CA LEU A 192 -4.85 -11.78 2.83
C LEU A 192 -3.63 -12.69 2.89
N HIS A 193 -3.40 -13.35 4.02
CA HIS A 193 -2.27 -14.27 4.17
C HIS A 193 -2.35 -15.40 3.15
N GLN A 194 -3.48 -16.10 3.05
CA GLN A 194 -3.64 -17.25 2.15
C GLN A 194 -3.57 -16.88 0.67
N GLN A 195 -4.09 -15.70 0.31
CA GLN A 195 -4.25 -15.32 -1.08
C GLN A 195 -3.15 -14.38 -1.60
N VAL A 196 -2.39 -13.72 -0.74
CA VAL A 196 -1.35 -12.76 -1.16
C VAL A 196 -0.03 -13.03 -0.50
N LEU A 197 0.03 -13.08 0.84
CA LEU A 197 1.31 -13.11 1.55
C LEU A 197 2.05 -14.43 1.33
N ALA A 198 1.46 -15.54 1.69
CA ALA A 198 2.08 -16.87 1.55
C ALA A 198 2.41 -17.23 0.09
N PRO A 199 1.53 -17.00 -0.92
CA PRO A 199 1.88 -17.27 -2.31
C PRO A 199 3.02 -16.41 -2.88
N LEU A 200 3.30 -15.25 -2.29
CA LEU A 200 4.43 -14.39 -2.68
C LEU A 200 5.66 -14.58 -1.78
N GLY A 201 5.61 -15.43 -0.75
CA GLY A 201 6.70 -15.64 0.21
C GLY A 201 6.97 -14.40 1.06
N LEU A 202 5.92 -13.68 1.47
CA LEU A 202 6.02 -12.47 2.31
C LEU A 202 5.87 -12.87 3.79
N ASP A 203 6.85 -13.59 4.30
CA ASP A 203 6.76 -14.28 5.60
C ASP A 203 6.85 -13.32 6.79
N GLU A 204 7.48 -12.15 6.60
CA GLU A 204 7.61 -11.09 7.61
C GLU A 204 6.55 -9.97 7.45
N THR A 205 5.56 -10.18 6.56
CA THR A 205 4.45 -9.25 6.35
C THR A 205 3.22 -9.69 7.13
N ARG A 206 2.64 -8.78 7.92
CA ARG A 206 1.52 -9.06 8.82
C ARG A 206 0.58 -7.87 9.01
N VAL A 207 -0.58 -8.09 9.61
CA VAL A 207 -1.59 -7.04 9.87
C VAL A 207 -1.73 -6.68 11.34
N ARG A 208 -1.03 -7.37 12.22
CA ARG A 208 -0.98 -7.10 13.67
C ARG A 208 0.45 -6.80 14.08
N PRO A 209 0.67 -6.04 15.16
CA PRO A 209 1.99 -5.93 15.74
C PRO A 209 2.59 -7.31 16.04
N GLY A 210 3.87 -7.46 15.75
CA GLY A 210 4.67 -8.61 16.17
C GLY A 210 5.24 -8.41 17.57
N PRO A 211 6.20 -9.25 17.99
CA PRO A 211 7.01 -8.99 19.17
C PRO A 211 7.67 -7.61 19.07
N GLU A 212 7.78 -6.88 20.18
CA GLU A 212 8.34 -5.51 20.20
C GLU A 212 9.72 -5.41 19.53
N SER A 213 10.54 -6.45 19.65
CA SER A 213 11.88 -6.50 19.06
C SER A 213 11.88 -6.60 17.53
N THR A 214 10.74 -6.92 16.89
CA THR A 214 10.63 -7.14 15.44
C THR A 214 9.88 -6.04 14.71
N ASP A 215 9.25 -5.12 15.45
CA ASP A 215 8.55 -3.97 14.88
C ASP A 215 9.37 -2.69 15.05
N ALA A 216 9.41 -1.87 13.99
CA ALA A 216 9.98 -0.54 14.07
C ALA A 216 9.15 0.35 14.99
N VAL A 217 9.80 1.15 15.83
CA VAL A 217 9.15 2.10 16.72
C VAL A 217 8.88 3.39 15.97
N GLY A 218 7.61 3.80 15.89
CA GLY A 218 7.24 5.09 15.31
C GLY A 218 7.59 6.27 16.22
N HIS A 219 7.85 7.46 15.63
CA HIS A 219 8.21 8.65 16.38
C HIS A 219 7.40 9.87 15.98
N ARG A 220 7.08 10.71 16.94
CA ARG A 220 6.58 12.07 16.70
C ARG A 220 7.66 12.94 16.08
N ARG A 221 7.30 14.16 15.70
CA ARG A 221 8.25 15.12 15.14
C ARG A 221 9.40 15.48 16.09
N ASP A 222 9.11 15.52 17.40
CA ASP A 222 10.08 15.83 18.44
C ASP A 222 10.98 14.63 18.84
N GLY A 223 10.84 13.48 18.15
CA GLY A 223 11.57 12.27 18.44
C GLY A 223 10.93 11.38 19.52
N THR A 224 9.81 11.80 20.11
CA THR A 224 9.12 10.98 21.13
C THR A 224 8.51 9.74 20.49
N PRO A 225 8.73 8.52 21.03
CA PRO A 225 8.10 7.31 20.55
C PRO A 225 6.57 7.37 20.59
N VAL A 226 5.91 6.70 19.67
CA VAL A 226 4.46 6.50 19.66
C VAL A 226 4.13 5.01 19.71
N PRO A 227 3.00 4.64 20.34
CA PRO A 227 2.53 3.26 20.31
C PRO A 227 2.30 2.76 18.89
N ALA A 228 2.39 1.44 18.72
CA ALA A 228 2.00 0.79 17.48
C ALA A 228 0.55 1.12 17.11
N LEU A 229 0.29 1.39 15.84
CA LEU A 229 -1.03 1.76 15.37
C LEU A 229 -2.01 0.59 15.52
N ASP A 230 -3.09 0.80 16.29
CA ASP A 230 -4.29 -0.01 16.24
C ASP A 230 -5.22 0.58 15.17
N THR A 231 -5.59 -0.21 14.18
CA THR A 231 -6.47 0.23 13.09
C THR A 231 -7.94 -0.04 13.35
N GLY A 232 -8.28 -0.71 14.46
CA GLY A 232 -9.66 -1.10 14.76
C GLY A 232 -10.31 -1.82 13.58
N GLY A 233 -11.49 -1.36 13.16
CA GLY A 233 -12.20 -1.89 12.00
C GLY A 233 -11.64 -1.46 10.63
N PHE A 234 -10.54 -0.68 10.58
CA PHE A 234 -9.97 -0.15 9.32
C PHE A 234 -8.79 -0.97 8.77
N THR A 235 -8.71 -2.24 9.13
CA THR A 235 -7.59 -3.15 8.83
C THR A 235 -7.19 -3.13 7.35
N ALA A 236 -8.12 -3.30 6.42
CA ALA A 236 -7.83 -3.33 4.97
C ALA A 236 -7.28 -1.99 4.42
N ALA A 237 -7.54 -0.88 5.12
CA ALA A 237 -7.12 0.44 4.66
C ALA A 237 -5.71 0.83 5.11
N GLY A 238 -5.15 0.20 6.18
CA GLY A 238 -3.91 0.72 6.75
C GLY A 238 -3.15 -0.16 7.72
N ALA A 239 -3.52 -1.44 7.93
CA ALA A 239 -2.93 -2.25 8.99
C ALA A 239 -1.68 -3.04 8.61
N VAL A 240 -1.33 -3.13 7.34
CA VAL A 240 -0.18 -3.95 6.91
C VAL A 240 1.12 -3.40 7.50
N ARG A 241 1.94 -4.32 8.00
CA ARG A 241 3.31 -4.13 8.45
C ARG A 241 4.20 -5.05 7.65
N ALA A 242 5.35 -4.58 7.20
CA ALA A 242 6.26 -5.38 6.41
C ALA A 242 7.71 -4.93 6.60
N THR A 243 8.64 -5.85 6.43
CA THR A 243 10.05 -5.49 6.30
C THR A 243 10.33 -4.87 4.93
N PRO A 244 11.33 -3.98 4.80
CA PRO A 244 11.76 -3.45 3.50
C PRO A 244 12.10 -4.54 2.48
N LEU A 245 12.57 -5.70 2.92
CA LEU A 245 12.89 -6.84 2.05
C LEU A 245 11.63 -7.51 1.50
N ASP A 246 10.60 -7.70 2.33
CA ASP A 246 9.29 -8.19 1.86
C ASP A 246 8.61 -7.18 0.93
N LEU A 247 8.79 -5.87 1.19
CA LEU A 247 8.28 -4.83 0.29
C LEU A 247 8.93 -4.93 -1.09
N LEU A 248 10.23 -5.18 -1.17
CA LEU A 248 10.88 -5.44 -2.47
C LEU A 248 10.34 -6.69 -3.14
N THR A 249 10.17 -7.80 -2.41
CA THR A 249 9.57 -9.03 -2.95
C THR A 249 8.17 -8.78 -3.50
N PHE A 250 7.33 -8.03 -2.77
CA PHE A 250 6.00 -7.63 -3.22
C PHE A 250 6.05 -6.79 -4.50
N LEU A 251 6.96 -5.81 -4.57
CA LEU A 251 7.12 -4.93 -5.72
C LEU A 251 7.71 -5.66 -6.94
N GLU A 252 8.68 -6.53 -6.74
CA GLU A 252 9.27 -7.37 -7.81
C GLU A 252 8.21 -8.22 -8.49
N ALA A 253 7.27 -8.80 -7.72
CA ALA A 253 6.12 -9.50 -8.29
C ALA A 253 5.22 -8.58 -9.14
N HIS A 254 5.12 -7.29 -8.78
CA HIS A 254 4.37 -6.30 -9.56
C HIS A 254 5.10 -5.77 -10.79
N VAL A 255 6.43 -5.78 -10.79
CA VAL A 255 7.22 -5.38 -11.98
C VAL A 255 6.92 -6.32 -13.15
N GLY A 256 6.86 -7.63 -12.90
CA GLY A 256 6.74 -8.66 -13.93
C GLY A 256 8.09 -8.95 -14.60
N GLU A 257 8.08 -9.76 -15.67
CA GLU A 257 9.28 -10.07 -16.45
C GLU A 257 10.11 -8.81 -16.80
N PRO A 258 11.46 -8.87 -16.75
CA PRO A 258 12.29 -10.07 -16.52
C PRO A 258 12.78 -10.26 -15.08
N SER A 259 12.33 -9.48 -14.09
CA SER A 259 12.95 -9.39 -12.75
C SER A 259 12.63 -10.55 -11.81
N ALA A 260 11.51 -11.23 -12.02
CA ALA A 260 11.13 -12.38 -11.22
C ALA A 260 10.38 -13.40 -12.07
N PRO A 261 10.51 -14.70 -11.80
CA PRO A 261 9.68 -15.70 -12.47
C PRO A 261 8.21 -15.42 -12.16
N ALA A 262 7.36 -15.50 -13.19
CA ALA A 262 5.92 -15.36 -13.00
C ALA A 262 5.42 -16.33 -11.92
N PRO A 263 4.49 -15.90 -11.05
CA PRO A 263 3.91 -16.83 -10.08
C PRO A 263 3.38 -18.07 -10.77
N ARG A 264 3.64 -19.25 -10.20
CA ARG A 264 3.15 -20.53 -10.74
C ARG A 264 1.61 -20.60 -10.76
N ASP A 265 0.96 -19.84 -9.89
CA ASP A 265 -0.49 -19.74 -9.82
C ASP A 265 -1.01 -18.76 -10.89
N PRO A 266 -1.77 -19.24 -11.89
CA PRO A 266 -2.26 -18.39 -12.97
C PRO A 266 -3.24 -17.30 -12.50
N THR A 267 -3.97 -17.53 -11.39
CA THR A 267 -4.89 -16.52 -10.85
C THR A 267 -4.14 -15.37 -10.19
N LEU A 268 -3.01 -15.66 -9.54
CA LEU A 268 -2.13 -14.62 -8.99
C LEU A 268 -1.43 -13.84 -10.10
N ALA A 269 -0.93 -14.51 -11.14
CA ALA A 269 -0.32 -13.87 -12.30
C ALA A 269 -1.32 -12.93 -13.01
N ALA A 270 -2.56 -13.37 -13.21
CA ALA A 270 -3.64 -12.56 -13.79
C ALA A 270 -3.96 -11.34 -12.90
N ALA A 271 -4.01 -11.52 -11.58
CA ALA A 271 -4.26 -10.44 -10.62
C ALA A 271 -3.15 -9.38 -10.64
N LEU A 272 -1.87 -9.79 -10.65
CA LEU A 272 -0.72 -8.89 -10.76
C LEU A 272 -0.73 -8.09 -12.08
N ALA A 273 -1.14 -8.70 -13.18
CA ALA A 273 -1.33 -8.00 -14.45
C ALA A 273 -2.49 -6.99 -14.38
N GLU A 274 -3.61 -7.37 -13.75
CA GLU A 274 -4.81 -6.52 -13.65
C GLU A 274 -4.57 -5.27 -12.80
N VAL A 275 -3.90 -5.39 -11.63
CA VAL A 275 -3.67 -4.24 -10.74
C VAL A 275 -2.77 -3.17 -11.35
N ARG A 276 -2.06 -3.46 -12.43
CA ARG A 276 -1.24 -2.49 -13.18
C ARG A 276 -2.03 -1.72 -14.24
N ARG A 277 -3.23 -2.19 -14.61
CA ARG A 277 -4.03 -1.56 -15.67
C ARG A 277 -4.63 -0.23 -15.20
N PRO A 278 -4.51 0.85 -15.99
CA PRO A 278 -5.21 2.09 -15.73
C PRO A 278 -6.73 1.90 -15.78
N VAL A 279 -7.42 2.30 -14.70
CA VAL A 279 -8.89 2.17 -14.57
C VAL A 279 -9.59 3.51 -14.40
N LEU A 280 -8.87 4.56 -14.00
CA LEU A 280 -9.43 5.88 -13.76
C LEU A 280 -8.48 6.98 -14.21
N ARG A 281 -9.01 7.94 -14.95
CA ARG A 281 -8.33 9.18 -15.32
C ARG A 281 -9.10 10.36 -14.77
N ARG A 282 -8.43 11.30 -14.12
CA ARG A 282 -9.05 12.47 -13.48
C ARG A 282 -8.16 13.71 -13.57
N GLY A 283 -8.73 14.86 -13.21
CA GLY A 283 -8.06 16.15 -13.27
C GLY A 283 -8.10 16.79 -14.66
N TRP A 284 -7.58 18.00 -14.74
CA TRP A 284 -7.50 18.73 -16.01
C TRP A 284 -6.61 17.96 -17.00
N ARG A 285 -7.10 17.73 -18.22
CA ARG A 285 -6.44 16.94 -19.27
C ARG A 285 -6.01 15.54 -18.80
N HIS A 286 -6.74 14.94 -17.87
CA HIS A 286 -6.42 13.63 -17.29
C HIS A 286 -5.02 13.55 -16.63
N ALA A 287 -4.61 14.63 -15.97
CA ALA A 287 -3.29 14.74 -15.33
C ALA A 287 -2.99 13.63 -14.30
N HIS A 288 -4.04 13.00 -13.77
CA HIS A 288 -3.90 11.91 -12.80
C HIS A 288 -4.51 10.63 -13.34
N THR A 289 -3.70 9.61 -13.47
CA THR A 289 -4.13 8.25 -13.80
C THR A 289 -4.00 7.36 -12.58
N HIS A 290 -4.96 6.48 -12.38
CA HIS A 290 -4.94 5.48 -11.32
C HIS A 290 -5.23 4.10 -11.91
N THR A 291 -4.61 3.09 -11.34
CA THR A 291 -5.04 1.71 -11.49
C THR A 291 -6.09 1.39 -10.41
N LEU A 292 -6.29 0.14 -10.07
CA LEU A 292 -7.19 -0.23 -8.95
C LEU A 292 -6.75 0.44 -7.64
N THR A 293 -5.43 0.50 -7.37
CA THR A 293 -4.87 1.05 -6.13
C THR A 293 -3.63 1.92 -6.32
N TRP A 294 -2.89 1.73 -7.42
CA TRP A 294 -1.67 2.49 -7.66
C TRP A 294 -1.95 3.85 -8.29
N PHE A 295 -1.23 4.86 -7.83
CA PHE A 295 -1.06 6.10 -8.58
C PHE A 295 -0.14 5.83 -9.77
N HIS A 296 -0.50 6.35 -10.94
CA HIS A 296 0.23 6.13 -12.17
C HIS A 296 0.64 7.49 -12.74
N HIS A 297 1.93 7.75 -12.78
CA HIS A 297 2.50 8.98 -13.32
C HIS A 297 3.45 8.70 -14.49
N PRO A 298 3.60 9.61 -15.44
CA PRO A 298 4.65 9.53 -16.45
C PRO A 298 6.02 9.82 -15.81
N SER A 299 7.07 9.22 -16.36
CA SER A 299 8.46 9.60 -16.10
C SER A 299 9.29 9.52 -17.38
N PRO A 300 10.51 10.09 -17.40
CA PRO A 300 11.40 10.01 -18.58
C PRO A 300 11.72 8.58 -19.01
N TYR A 301 11.69 7.64 -18.08
CA TYR A 301 12.05 6.24 -18.30
C TYR A 301 10.82 5.30 -18.37
N GLY A 302 9.63 5.86 -18.63
CA GLY A 302 8.37 5.12 -18.66
C GLY A 302 7.48 5.37 -17.46
N PRO A 303 6.27 4.82 -17.45
CA PRO A 303 5.32 5.08 -16.37
C PRO A 303 5.78 4.48 -15.05
N VAL A 304 5.58 5.25 -13.96
CA VAL A 304 5.78 4.80 -12.59
C VAL A 304 4.43 4.52 -11.93
N LEU A 305 4.36 3.42 -11.20
CA LEU A 305 3.25 3.09 -10.33
C LEU A 305 3.75 3.16 -8.89
N PHE A 306 3.02 3.87 -8.03
CA PHE A 306 3.45 4.04 -6.64
C PHE A 306 2.27 4.20 -5.70
N HIS A 307 2.52 3.96 -4.43
CA HIS A 307 1.65 4.33 -3.32
C HIS A 307 2.51 4.74 -2.12
N ALA A 308 2.06 5.75 -1.39
CA ALA A 308 2.66 6.17 -0.15
C ALA A 308 1.68 5.99 1.01
N GLY A 309 2.21 5.84 2.21
CA GLY A 309 1.42 5.74 3.40
C GLY A 309 2.09 6.38 4.60
N ALA A 310 1.27 6.73 5.57
CA ALA A 310 1.74 7.24 6.85
C ALA A 310 0.82 6.79 7.97
N THR A 311 1.41 6.66 9.15
CA THR A 311 0.74 6.42 10.42
C THR A 311 1.03 7.54 11.41
N LEU A 312 0.81 7.32 12.68
CA LEU A 312 1.09 8.31 13.72
C LEU A 312 2.59 8.57 13.91
N GLY A 313 3.44 7.64 13.52
CA GLY A 313 4.88 7.76 13.75
C GLY A 313 5.75 7.19 12.64
N GLN A 314 5.17 6.66 11.56
CA GLN A 314 5.91 6.00 10.50
C GLN A 314 5.40 6.41 9.12
N GLN A 315 6.25 6.24 8.11
CA GLN A 315 5.96 6.48 6.71
C GLN A 315 6.48 5.34 5.86
N ALA A 316 5.78 5.05 4.76
CA ALA A 316 6.17 4.06 3.79
C ALA A 316 5.94 4.57 2.37
N PHE A 317 6.82 4.17 1.45
CA PHE A 317 6.69 4.40 0.02
C PHE A 317 6.97 3.09 -0.73
N LEU A 318 6.07 2.76 -1.64
CA LEU A 318 6.18 1.63 -2.55
C LEU A 318 6.04 2.14 -3.97
N GLY A 319 6.98 1.78 -4.83
CA GLY A 319 6.87 2.18 -6.24
C GLY A 319 7.66 1.28 -7.16
N PHE A 320 7.24 1.19 -8.42
CA PHE A 320 7.91 0.39 -9.43
C PHE A 320 7.66 0.92 -10.85
N ARG A 321 8.53 0.52 -11.78
CA ARG A 321 8.43 0.77 -13.21
C ARG A 321 8.35 -0.57 -13.96
N PRO A 322 7.19 -0.93 -14.52
CA PRO A 322 7.00 -2.24 -15.15
C PRO A 322 7.96 -2.53 -16.30
N GLY A 323 8.34 -1.50 -17.07
CA GLY A 323 9.17 -1.69 -18.28
C GLY A 323 10.67 -1.74 -18.05
N THR A 324 11.16 -1.45 -16.85
CA THR A 324 12.60 -1.29 -16.58
C THR A 324 13.13 -2.16 -15.46
N GLY A 325 12.33 -3.04 -14.89
CA GLY A 325 12.74 -3.90 -13.79
C GLY A 325 13.06 -3.17 -12.47
N LEU A 326 12.66 -1.89 -12.34
CA LEU A 326 12.96 -1.09 -11.16
C LEU A 326 11.82 -1.16 -10.13
N ALA A 327 12.17 -1.47 -8.88
CA ALA A 327 11.31 -1.37 -7.71
C ALA A 327 12.00 -0.57 -6.61
N VAL A 328 11.23 0.27 -5.91
CA VAL A 328 11.71 1.11 -4.81
C VAL A 328 10.78 0.93 -3.61
N ALA A 329 11.32 0.48 -2.49
CA ALA A 329 10.67 0.44 -1.20
C ALA A 329 11.41 1.37 -0.24
N ALA A 330 10.66 2.21 0.49
CA ALA A 330 11.25 3.06 1.50
C ALA A 330 10.38 3.08 2.76
N THR A 331 11.01 3.15 3.93
CA THR A 331 10.36 3.26 5.24
C THR A 331 11.09 4.24 6.12
N ALA A 332 10.36 5.00 6.93
CA ALA A 332 10.92 5.94 7.90
C ALA A 332 10.06 5.99 9.17
N THR A 333 10.71 6.09 10.34
CA THR A 333 10.03 6.12 11.64
C THR A 333 9.81 7.54 12.16
N ARG A 334 9.23 8.40 11.33
CA ARG A 334 8.85 9.76 11.71
C ARG A 334 7.43 10.10 11.25
N ARG A 335 6.68 10.76 12.11
CA ARG A 335 5.36 11.29 11.77
C ARG A 335 5.47 12.32 10.64
N VAL A 336 4.66 12.16 9.60
CA VAL A 336 4.61 13.09 8.47
C VAL A 336 4.31 14.52 8.93
N HIS A 337 5.01 15.50 8.34
CA HIS A 337 4.78 16.92 8.60
C HIS A 337 4.93 17.74 7.29
N ARG A 338 4.60 19.05 7.35
CA ARG A 338 4.49 19.90 6.15
C ARG A 338 5.81 20.05 5.37
N ALA A 339 6.95 20.00 6.04
CA ALA A 339 8.27 20.13 5.42
C ALA A 339 8.98 18.78 5.23
N ASP A 340 8.23 17.68 5.24
CA ASP A 340 8.75 16.33 5.10
C ASP A 340 9.20 16.05 3.67
N THR A 341 10.37 15.47 3.51
CA THR A 341 10.98 15.15 2.22
C THR A 341 10.92 13.68 1.86
N PHE A 342 10.53 12.80 2.79
CA PHE A 342 10.62 11.35 2.62
C PHE A 342 9.95 10.83 1.33
N VAL A 343 8.67 11.17 1.12
CA VAL A 343 7.93 10.70 -0.06
C VAL A 343 8.54 11.28 -1.35
N ALA A 344 8.93 12.57 -1.33
CA ALA A 344 9.54 13.21 -2.50
C ALA A 344 10.89 12.57 -2.83
N THR A 345 11.71 12.26 -1.82
CA THR A 345 13.01 11.59 -1.98
C THR A 345 12.84 10.18 -2.56
N ALA A 346 11.96 9.36 -2.00
CA ALA A 346 11.71 8.02 -2.50
C ALA A 346 11.12 8.03 -3.93
N TYR A 347 10.24 8.99 -4.22
CA TYR A 347 9.70 9.22 -5.55
C TYR A 347 10.79 9.66 -6.55
N GLY A 348 11.72 10.54 -6.14
CA GLY A 348 12.88 10.94 -6.94
C GLY A 348 13.75 9.73 -7.30
N VAL A 349 14.07 8.87 -6.34
CA VAL A 349 14.79 7.60 -6.61
C VAL A 349 14.07 6.77 -7.66
N LEU A 350 12.73 6.66 -7.60
CA LEU A 350 11.94 5.89 -8.55
C LEU A 350 11.92 6.51 -9.97
N THR A 351 11.92 7.83 -10.09
CA THR A 351 11.73 8.54 -11.36
C THR A 351 13.04 8.91 -12.05
N GLU A 352 14.12 9.14 -11.29
CA GLU A 352 15.39 9.66 -11.79
C GLU A 352 16.43 8.55 -12.01
N THR A 353 16.28 7.38 -11.40
CA THR A 353 17.15 6.23 -11.68
C THR A 353 16.90 5.73 -13.11
N PRO A 354 17.91 5.71 -13.99
CA PRO A 354 17.77 5.27 -15.39
C PRO A 354 17.26 3.85 -15.54
#